data_3d9fb807adefb344075e4979c64a5950
#
_entry.id   3d9fb807adefb344075e4979c64a5950
#
_cell.length_a   1.000
_cell.length_b   1.000
_cell.length_c   1.000
_cell.angle_alpha   90.00
_cell.angle_beta   90.00
_cell.angle_gamma   90.00
#
_symmetry.space_group_name_H-M   'P 1'
#
loop_
_entity.id
_entity.type
_entity.pdbx_description
1 polymer ?
#
loop_
_entity_poly.entity_id
_entity_poly.type
_entity_poly.pdbx_seq_one_letter_code
_entity_poly.pdbx_strand_id
1 'polypeptide(L)'
;MTKTKNSLIESFFDETKLKKEPNKDEVMEEFKNLNKTIMSITKGNGRIHAVPIAEDEADSIFEGNRLDTSFYIVFRYSIPDEKKILHWYRNKFTCVSYNETFPVWILDLKNDDADLQKFEDKESFHNFIKKMVNKESFLRSLRRAINGKVNIEDDL
;
A
#
# COMPACT_ATOMS: atom_id res chain seq x y z
N MET A 1 -0.19 -42.74 -0.07
CA MET A 1 -0.54 -42.88 1.32
C MET A 1 -0.19 -41.60 2.14
N THR A 2 -1.17 -41.08 2.79
CA THR A 2 -1.08 -39.85 3.58
C THR A 2 -0.06 -39.90 4.72
N LYS A 3 0.21 -41.08 5.28
CA LYS A 3 1.16 -41.24 6.40
C LYS A 3 2.61 -40.88 6.06
N THR A 4 3.07 -41.16 4.84
CA THR A 4 4.45 -40.85 4.41
C THR A 4 4.65 -39.35 4.21
N LYS A 5 3.65 -38.66 3.65
CA LYS A 5 3.67 -37.20 3.48
C LYS A 5 3.67 -36.47 4.82
N ASN A 6 2.83 -36.94 5.76
CA ASN A 6 2.75 -36.36 7.11
C ASN A 6 4.05 -36.57 7.89
N SER A 7 4.69 -37.73 7.73
CA SER A 7 5.97 -38.04 8.34
C SER A 7 7.09 -37.10 7.88
N LEU A 8 7.13 -36.76 6.61
CA LEU A 8 8.11 -35.83 6.03
C LEU A 8 7.89 -34.40 6.54
N ILE A 9 6.64 -33.98 6.60
CA ILE A 9 6.28 -32.64 7.13
C ILE A 9 6.67 -32.56 8.60
N GLU A 10 6.30 -33.55 9.41
CA GLU A 10 6.63 -33.61 10.84
C GLU A 10 8.13 -33.60 11.12
N SER A 11 8.93 -34.13 10.20
CA SER A 11 10.39 -34.16 10.33
C SER A 11 11.02 -32.77 10.26
N PHE A 12 10.45 -31.84 9.52
CA PHE A 12 11.00 -30.51 9.28
C PHE A 12 10.17 -29.37 9.87
N PHE A 13 8.86 -29.54 9.98
CA PHE A 13 7.96 -28.48 10.34
C PHE A 13 7.03 -28.87 11.49
N ASP A 14 6.68 -27.91 12.33
CA ASP A 14 5.62 -28.05 13.31
C ASP A 14 4.26 -27.89 12.60
N GLU A 15 3.50 -28.97 12.48
CA GLU A 15 2.19 -28.95 11.81
C GLU A 15 1.21 -27.96 12.44
N THR A 16 1.27 -27.80 13.76
CA THR A 16 0.41 -26.84 14.47
C THR A 16 0.68 -25.42 13.98
N LYS A 17 1.96 -25.09 13.79
CA LYS A 17 2.35 -23.77 13.30
C LYS A 17 2.01 -23.58 11.82
N LEU A 18 2.12 -24.65 11.00
CA LEU A 18 1.74 -24.58 9.59
C LEU A 18 0.24 -24.39 9.40
N LYS A 19 -0.57 -24.97 10.27
CA LYS A 19 -2.03 -24.88 10.20
C LYS A 19 -2.58 -23.65 10.90
N LYS A 20 -1.75 -22.96 11.70
CA LYS A 20 -2.15 -21.74 12.38
C LYS A 20 -2.40 -20.66 11.34
N GLU A 21 -3.57 -20.05 11.35
CA GLU A 21 -3.84 -18.91 10.51
C GLU A 21 -2.87 -17.79 10.87
N PRO A 22 -2.33 -17.08 9.86
CA PRO A 22 -1.46 -15.95 10.14
C PRO A 22 -2.22 -14.92 10.98
N ASN A 23 -1.50 -14.19 11.82
CA ASN A 23 -2.06 -13.07 12.55
C ASN A 23 -2.66 -12.09 11.53
N LYS A 24 -3.75 -11.46 11.92
CA LYS A 24 -4.43 -10.47 11.06
C LYS A 24 -3.45 -9.37 10.67
N ASP A 25 -3.28 -9.17 9.37
CA ASP A 25 -2.45 -8.11 8.83
C ASP A 25 -3.21 -6.78 8.86
N GLU A 26 -3.14 -6.10 9.99
CA GLU A 26 -3.86 -4.84 10.21
C GLU A 26 -3.31 -3.70 9.38
N VAL A 27 -2.04 -3.74 9.00
CA VAL A 27 -1.42 -2.74 8.14
C VAL A 27 -2.02 -2.82 6.73
N MET A 28 -2.02 -4.02 6.15
CA MET A 28 -2.60 -4.22 4.82
C MET A 28 -4.12 -3.99 4.82
N GLU A 29 -4.80 -4.33 5.89
CA GLU A 29 -6.23 -4.09 6.03
C GLU A 29 -6.59 -2.61 5.92
N GLU A 30 -5.78 -1.71 6.50
CA GLU A 30 -5.99 -0.28 6.35
C GLU A 30 -5.95 0.14 4.87
N PHE A 31 -4.98 -0.37 4.12
CA PHE A 31 -4.89 -0.07 2.69
C PHE A 31 -6.01 -0.72 1.87
N LYS A 32 -6.44 -1.91 2.24
CA LYS A 32 -7.61 -2.55 1.60
C LYS A 32 -8.89 -1.75 1.80
N ASN A 33 -9.09 -1.21 3.00
CA ASN A 33 -10.25 -0.37 3.32
C ASN A 33 -10.18 0.95 2.55
N LEU A 34 -9.01 1.57 2.49
CA LEU A 34 -8.80 2.76 1.69
C LEU A 34 -9.09 2.49 0.21
N ASN A 35 -8.63 1.36 -0.31
CA ASN A 35 -8.85 0.97 -1.69
C ASN A 35 -10.36 0.81 -2.01
N LYS A 36 -11.12 0.19 -1.12
CA LYS A 36 -12.57 0.06 -1.28
C LYS A 36 -13.24 1.42 -1.39
N THR A 37 -12.84 2.35 -0.55
CA THR A 37 -13.36 3.72 -0.57
C THR A 37 -13.01 4.41 -1.89
N ILE A 38 -11.75 4.34 -2.32
CA ILE A 38 -11.29 4.93 -3.58
C ILE A 38 -12.04 4.34 -4.77
N MET A 39 -12.18 3.02 -4.83
CA MET A 39 -12.92 2.35 -5.90
C MET A 39 -14.38 2.78 -5.95
N SER A 40 -15.00 2.96 -4.81
CA SER A 40 -16.38 3.41 -4.71
C SER A 40 -16.58 4.84 -5.23
N ILE A 41 -15.77 5.79 -4.74
CA ILE A 41 -15.93 7.20 -5.12
C ILE A 41 -15.47 7.49 -6.56
N THR A 42 -14.58 6.67 -7.11
CA THR A 42 -14.12 6.80 -8.51
C THR A 42 -14.91 5.91 -9.46
N LYS A 43 -15.90 5.19 -8.98
CA LYS A 43 -16.69 4.21 -9.76
C LYS A 43 -15.81 3.19 -10.47
N GLY A 44 -14.78 2.71 -9.77
CA GLY A 44 -13.85 1.71 -10.28
C GLY A 44 -12.73 2.27 -11.17
N ASN A 45 -12.72 3.56 -11.44
CA ASN A 45 -11.70 4.18 -12.29
C ASN A 45 -10.35 4.35 -11.59
N GLY A 46 -10.33 4.41 -10.28
CA GLY A 46 -9.11 4.52 -9.47
C GLY A 46 -9.01 3.40 -8.47
N ARG A 47 -7.79 3.00 -8.17
CA ARG A 47 -7.48 2.00 -7.16
C ARG A 47 -6.08 2.19 -6.63
N ILE A 48 -5.84 1.67 -5.44
CA ILE A 48 -4.49 1.56 -4.92
C ILE A 48 -4.06 0.09 -4.91
N HIS A 49 -2.77 -0.13 -5.04
CA HIS A 49 -2.19 -1.47 -4.94
C HIS A 49 -0.79 -1.41 -4.39
N ALA A 50 -0.33 -2.52 -3.85
CA ALA A 50 0.99 -2.66 -3.28
C ALA A 50 1.97 -3.18 -4.34
N VAL A 51 3.15 -2.60 -4.39
CA VAL A 51 4.25 -3.03 -5.26
C VAL A 51 5.45 -3.36 -4.37
N PRO A 52 5.93 -4.61 -4.37
CA PRO A 52 7.08 -4.98 -3.55
C PRO A 52 8.31 -4.12 -3.85
N ILE A 53 9.10 -3.86 -2.82
CA ILE A 53 10.36 -3.12 -2.92
C ILE A 53 11.51 -4.12 -2.78
N ALA A 54 12.51 -4.02 -3.66
CA ALA A 54 13.72 -4.83 -3.56
C ALA A 54 14.46 -4.53 -2.23
N GLU A 55 15.11 -5.55 -1.67
CA GLU A 55 15.74 -5.44 -0.33
C GLU A 55 16.72 -4.28 -0.20
N ASP A 56 17.61 -4.11 -1.16
CA ASP A 56 18.61 -3.05 -1.16
C ASP A 56 17.99 -1.66 -1.29
N GLU A 57 16.95 -1.52 -2.11
CA GLU A 57 16.18 -0.28 -2.21
C GLU A 57 15.44 0.03 -0.91
N ALA A 58 14.81 -0.99 -0.30
CA ALA A 58 14.12 -0.86 0.97
C ALA A 58 15.08 -0.47 2.10
N ASP A 59 16.29 -1.04 2.14
CA ASP A 59 17.31 -0.67 3.12
C ASP A 59 17.66 0.82 3.03
N SER A 60 17.73 1.34 1.82
CA SER A 60 18.01 2.77 1.58
C SER A 60 16.83 3.64 2.01
N ILE A 61 15.62 3.30 1.59
CA ILE A 61 14.40 4.08 1.89
C ILE A 61 14.15 4.16 3.40
N PHE A 62 14.26 3.02 4.09
CA PHE A 62 13.95 2.92 5.51
C PHE A 62 15.16 3.14 6.42
N GLU A 63 16.28 3.61 5.85
CA GLU A 63 17.48 3.99 6.59
C GLU A 63 18.01 2.90 7.52
N GLY A 64 17.97 1.63 7.06
CA GLY A 64 18.36 0.48 7.84
C GLY A 64 17.29 -0.05 8.80
N ASN A 65 16.11 0.54 8.81
CA ASN A 65 14.99 0.12 9.68
C ASN A 65 13.99 -0.80 8.96
N ARG A 66 14.28 -1.23 7.74
CA ARG A 66 13.32 -2.09 7.03
C ARG A 66 13.05 -3.37 7.81
N LEU A 67 11.81 -3.81 7.71
CA LEU A 67 11.31 -5.05 8.28
C LEU A 67 11.05 -6.07 7.16
N ASP A 68 10.47 -7.22 7.48
CA ASP A 68 10.35 -8.35 6.54
C ASP A 68 9.53 -8.03 5.28
N THR A 69 8.49 -7.21 5.42
CA THR A 69 7.61 -6.85 4.33
C THR A 69 7.75 -5.38 4.01
N SER A 70 8.18 -5.05 2.78
CA SER A 70 8.30 -3.65 2.34
C SER A 70 7.68 -3.49 0.96
N PHE A 71 6.83 -2.48 0.79
CA PHE A 71 6.20 -2.20 -0.49
C PHE A 71 5.83 -0.72 -0.65
N TYR A 72 5.74 -0.30 -1.92
CA TYR A 72 5.11 0.96 -2.30
C TYR A 72 3.61 0.79 -2.34
N ILE A 73 2.89 1.83 -1.96
CA ILE A 73 1.47 1.95 -2.26
C ILE A 73 1.34 2.92 -3.43
N VAL A 74 0.72 2.43 -4.49
CA VAL A 74 0.58 3.14 -5.76
C VAL A 74 -0.89 3.44 -6.01
N PHE A 75 -1.20 4.70 -6.31
CA PHE A 75 -2.53 5.08 -6.79
C PHE A 75 -2.51 5.04 -8.31
N ARG A 76 -3.42 4.25 -8.87
CA ARG A 76 -3.55 4.05 -10.31
C ARG A 76 -4.95 4.45 -10.77
N TYR A 77 -5.01 5.23 -11.82
CA TYR A 77 -6.29 5.62 -12.42
C TYR A 77 -6.15 5.82 -13.92
N SER A 78 -7.28 5.80 -14.64
CA SER A 78 -7.29 5.99 -16.08
C SER A 78 -8.12 7.22 -16.44
N ILE A 79 -7.69 7.89 -17.51
CA ILE A 79 -8.40 9.03 -18.09
C ILE A 79 -8.56 8.76 -19.59
N PRO A 80 -9.80 8.77 -20.14
CA PRO A 80 -9.99 8.63 -21.57
C PRO A 80 -9.58 9.91 -22.30
N ASP A 81 -8.97 9.76 -23.47
CA ASP A 81 -8.71 10.88 -24.38
C ASP A 81 -9.93 11.19 -25.25
N GLU A 82 -9.80 12.12 -26.19
CA GLU A 82 -10.86 12.53 -27.11
C GLU A 82 -11.39 11.36 -27.97
N LYS A 83 -10.54 10.38 -28.23
CA LYS A 83 -10.87 9.16 -28.99
C LYS A 83 -11.36 8.03 -28.10
N LYS A 84 -11.58 8.30 -26.80
CA LYS A 84 -11.97 7.34 -25.77
C LYS A 84 -10.93 6.24 -25.51
N ILE A 85 -9.66 6.49 -25.85
CA ILE A 85 -8.54 5.62 -25.52
C ILE A 85 -8.12 5.93 -24.08
N LEU A 86 -8.01 4.90 -23.23
CA LEU A 86 -7.64 5.05 -21.83
C LEU A 86 -6.14 5.32 -21.69
N HIS A 87 -5.80 6.36 -20.97
CA HIS A 87 -4.44 6.67 -20.54
C HIS A 87 -4.34 6.39 -19.05
N TRP A 88 -3.34 5.59 -18.67
CA TRP A 88 -3.13 5.17 -17.29
C TRP A 88 -2.12 6.06 -16.60
N TYR A 89 -2.43 6.46 -15.39
CA TYR A 89 -1.57 7.23 -14.49
C TYR A 89 -1.28 6.43 -13.24
N ARG A 90 -0.05 6.50 -12.78
CA ARG A 90 0.42 5.78 -11.59
C ARG A 90 1.23 6.73 -10.73
N ASN A 91 0.86 6.83 -9.46
CA ASN A 91 1.57 7.65 -8.49
C ASN A 91 1.92 6.83 -7.26
N LYS A 92 3.21 6.69 -6.98
CA LYS A 92 3.67 6.15 -5.71
C LYS A 92 3.45 7.25 -4.67
N PHE A 93 2.61 7.03 -3.68
CA PHE A 93 2.35 8.06 -2.67
C PHE A 93 2.87 7.73 -1.28
N THR A 94 3.14 6.46 -1.00
CA THR A 94 3.77 6.07 0.26
C THR A 94 4.51 4.75 0.11
N CYS A 95 5.39 4.47 1.05
CA CYS A 95 5.99 3.16 1.21
C CYS A 95 5.96 2.77 2.67
N VAL A 96 5.83 1.48 2.91
CA VAL A 96 5.69 0.92 4.26
C VAL A 96 6.62 -0.27 4.44
N SER A 97 7.03 -0.49 5.68
CA SER A 97 7.79 -1.67 6.08
C SER A 97 7.29 -2.16 7.43
N TYR A 98 6.97 -3.44 7.52
CA TYR A 98 6.48 -4.07 8.74
C TYR A 98 6.75 -5.58 8.70
N ASN A 99 6.55 -6.28 9.81
CA ASN A 99 6.68 -7.74 9.87
C ASN A 99 5.34 -8.40 9.58
N GLU A 100 4.59 -8.76 10.60
CA GLU A 100 3.26 -9.38 10.47
C GLU A 100 2.14 -8.35 10.61
N THR A 101 2.36 -7.39 11.50
CA THR A 101 1.45 -6.29 11.79
C THR A 101 2.27 -5.13 12.39
N PHE A 102 1.73 -4.37 13.35
CA PHE A 102 2.48 -3.27 13.96
C PHE A 102 3.70 -3.79 14.77
N PRO A 103 4.78 -3.04 14.85
CA PRO A 103 4.93 -1.67 14.34
C PRO A 103 5.13 -1.59 12.83
N VAL A 104 4.80 -0.44 12.25
CA VAL A 104 4.99 -0.14 10.84
C VAL A 104 5.84 1.11 10.67
N TRP A 105 6.81 1.05 9.76
CA TRP A 105 7.54 2.21 9.27
C TRP A 105 6.87 2.70 8.00
N ILE A 106 6.69 4.00 7.88
CA ILE A 106 6.02 4.62 6.74
C ILE A 106 6.69 5.94 6.35
N LEU A 107 6.75 6.18 5.04
CA LEU A 107 7.25 7.43 4.47
C LEU A 107 6.24 7.98 3.48
N ASP A 108 5.88 9.26 3.64
CA ASP A 108 5.04 9.98 2.70
C ASP A 108 5.90 10.46 1.53
N LEU A 109 5.77 9.82 0.38
CA LEU A 109 6.58 10.10 -0.81
C LEU A 109 6.18 11.40 -1.52
N LYS A 110 5.05 11.99 -1.16
CA LYS A 110 4.57 13.25 -1.75
C LYS A 110 5.00 14.48 -0.95
N ASN A 111 5.73 14.28 0.12
CA ASN A 111 6.27 15.34 0.94
C ASN A 111 7.79 15.21 0.98
N ASP A 112 8.50 16.07 0.26
CA ASP A 112 9.96 16.04 0.16
C ASP A 112 10.67 16.25 1.50
N ASP A 113 10.00 16.93 2.43
CA ASP A 113 10.50 17.20 3.78
C ASP A 113 10.04 16.17 4.81
N ALA A 114 9.33 15.13 4.37
CA ALA A 114 8.81 14.12 5.29
C ALA A 114 9.93 13.25 5.84
N ASP A 115 9.87 13.03 7.14
CA ASP A 115 10.71 12.07 7.83
C ASP A 115 10.06 10.70 7.83
N LEU A 116 10.88 9.67 7.89
CA LEU A 116 10.43 8.31 8.13
C LEU A 116 9.80 8.22 9.52
N GLN A 117 8.57 7.70 9.60
CA GLN A 117 7.82 7.60 10.83
C GLN A 117 7.51 6.16 11.19
N LYS A 118 7.40 5.90 12.49
CA LYS A 118 7.06 4.59 13.04
C LYS A 118 5.77 4.69 13.84
N PHE A 119 4.84 3.78 13.57
CA PHE A 119 3.58 3.69 14.30
C PHE A 119 3.47 2.34 14.99
N GLU A 120 3.13 2.37 16.28
CA GLU A 120 3.03 1.17 17.11
C GLU A 120 1.60 0.60 17.15
N ASP A 121 0.60 1.40 16.77
CA ASP A 121 -0.80 1.00 16.88
C ASP A 121 -1.62 1.43 15.66
N LYS A 122 -2.77 0.77 15.52
CA LYS A 122 -3.68 0.96 14.40
C LYS A 122 -4.27 2.37 14.34
N GLU A 123 -4.64 2.93 15.48
CA GLU A 123 -5.29 4.25 15.54
C GLU A 123 -4.37 5.36 15.04
N SER A 124 -3.15 5.42 15.53
CA SER A 124 -2.15 6.39 15.11
C SER A 124 -1.81 6.25 13.63
N PHE A 125 -1.70 5.03 13.16
CA PHE A 125 -1.44 4.70 11.76
C PHE A 125 -2.61 5.14 10.86
N HIS A 126 -3.83 4.83 11.25
CA HIS A 126 -5.04 5.25 10.54
C HIS A 126 -5.11 6.78 10.42
N ASN A 127 -4.85 7.49 11.50
CA ASN A 127 -4.84 8.95 11.52
C ASN A 127 -3.78 9.53 10.58
N PHE A 128 -2.62 8.91 10.51
CA PHE A 128 -1.56 9.32 9.59
C PHE A 128 -1.97 9.13 8.13
N ILE A 129 -2.54 7.98 7.79
CA ILE A 129 -3.04 7.70 6.43
C ILE A 129 -4.14 8.70 6.06
N LYS A 130 -5.08 8.95 6.96
CA LYS A 130 -6.15 9.93 6.76
C LYS A 130 -5.58 11.32 6.44
N LYS A 131 -4.57 11.74 7.18
CA LYS A 131 -3.90 13.03 6.96
C LYS A 131 -3.19 13.06 5.60
N MET A 132 -2.52 11.97 5.23
CA MET A 132 -1.78 11.85 3.99
C MET A 132 -2.69 11.94 2.76
N VAL A 133 -3.81 11.22 2.76
CA VAL A 133 -4.74 11.19 1.61
C VAL A 133 -5.59 12.46 1.50
N ASN A 134 -5.62 13.29 2.53
CA ASN A 134 -6.29 14.59 2.51
C ASN A 134 -5.34 15.73 2.13
N LYS A 135 -4.09 15.46 1.81
CA LYS A 135 -3.17 16.45 1.25
C LYS A 135 -3.56 16.77 -0.19
N GLU A 136 -3.32 18.00 -0.59
CA GLU A 136 -3.71 18.48 -1.92
C GLU A 136 -3.13 17.64 -3.06
N SER A 137 -1.90 17.16 -2.91
CA SER A 137 -1.26 16.31 -3.93
C SER A 137 -2.04 15.02 -4.20
N PHE A 138 -2.55 14.37 -3.15
CA PHE A 138 -3.36 13.16 -3.30
C PHE A 138 -4.76 13.49 -3.81
N LEU A 139 -5.41 14.50 -3.22
CA LEU A 139 -6.75 14.92 -3.59
C LEU A 139 -6.83 15.36 -5.05
N ARG A 140 -5.79 15.98 -5.57
CA ARG A 140 -5.70 16.36 -6.99
C ARG A 140 -5.79 15.13 -7.89
N SER A 141 -5.01 14.10 -7.61
CA SER A 141 -5.07 12.84 -8.37
C SER A 141 -6.43 12.16 -8.22
N LEU A 142 -6.99 12.20 -7.03
CA LEU A 142 -8.31 11.61 -6.75
C LEU A 142 -9.41 12.34 -7.54
N ARG A 143 -9.38 13.67 -7.58
CA ARG A 143 -10.34 14.47 -8.38
C ARG A 143 -10.23 14.14 -9.87
N ARG A 144 -9.02 13.95 -10.39
CA ARG A 144 -8.81 13.52 -11.78
C ARG A 144 -9.45 12.16 -12.05
N ALA A 145 -9.29 11.22 -11.12
CA ALA A 145 -9.89 9.89 -11.24
C ALA A 145 -11.43 9.95 -11.20
N ILE A 146 -11.99 10.80 -10.35
CA ILE A 146 -13.44 11.00 -10.24
C ILE A 146 -14.01 11.66 -11.49
N ASN A 147 -13.36 12.71 -11.99
CA ASN A 147 -13.85 13.52 -13.08
C ASN A 147 -13.48 12.98 -14.47
N GLY A 148 -12.55 12.03 -14.54
CA GLY A 148 -12.06 11.51 -15.81
C GLY A 148 -11.34 12.56 -16.66
N LYS A 149 -10.69 13.55 -16.02
CA LYS A 149 -10.00 14.64 -16.70
C LYS A 149 -8.66 14.93 -16.03
N VAL A 150 -7.67 15.25 -16.86
CA VAL A 150 -6.46 15.92 -16.40
C VAL A 150 -6.74 17.42 -16.39
N ASN A 151 -6.54 18.06 -15.24
CA ASN A 151 -6.63 19.52 -15.16
C ASN A 151 -5.23 20.07 -15.35
N ILE A 152 -4.97 20.68 -16.49
CA ILE A 152 -3.65 21.22 -16.85
C ILE A 152 -3.21 22.31 -15.86
N GLU A 153 -4.14 23.08 -15.32
CA GLU A 153 -3.85 24.12 -14.35
C GLU A 153 -3.31 23.53 -13.04
N ASP A 154 -3.73 22.32 -12.68
CA ASP A 154 -3.23 21.63 -11.48
C ASP A 154 -1.81 21.11 -11.67
N ASP A 155 -1.34 20.96 -12.90
CA ASP A 155 -0.01 20.44 -13.22
C ASP A 155 1.04 21.55 -13.41
N LEU A 156 0.61 22.78 -13.42
CA LEU A 156 1.46 23.96 -13.46
C LEU A 156 1.69 24.55 -12.04
#